data_fa03011f079398cb7370e1f5b923e4e7
#
_entry.id   fa03011f079398cb7370e1f5b923e4e7
#
_cell.length_a   1.000
_cell.length_b   1.000
_cell.length_c   1.000
_cell.angle_alpha   90.00
_cell.angle_beta   90.00
_cell.angle_gamma   90.00
#
_symmetry.space_group_name_H-M   'P 1'
#
loop_
_entity.id
_entity.type
_entity.pdbx_description
1 polymer ?
#
loop_
_entity_poly.entity_id
_entity_poly.type
_entity_poly.pdbx_seq_one_letter_code
_entity_poly.pdbx_strand_id
1 'polypeptide(L)'
;VTRSEELFARAQLVIPGGVNSPVRAFQAVGGTPRFMASGSGPWLTDVDGNRYVDLVCSWGPMILGHAHPAVVEAVRETVAHGLSFGAPTEREITLAQAIVDRVGPVEQLRLVNSGTEAVMSAIRLARGATGRSGVVKFAGCYHGHVDALLAQAGSGVATFGLPTSPGVTGAQAGDTIVLPYNDLDAVAQVFAERGPEIACVITEAAPGNMGAVAPADGFNAGLRALCHAHGALLVMDEVMTGFRVSRSGWYGLDGVAGDLYTFGKVMSGGLPAAAFGGSAEVMSLLAPAGPVYQAGTLSGNPLAVAAGLATLRAADDEVYRKLDANADRLAGLLTAALSEAGVAHQVSRAANMLSVFFTETPVTDFDAAKASQTWRFPAFFHTLLDAGVYPPPSAYEAWFVSAALDDDSFATIEAALPSAARAAASATEPATEPATDPATEQQAADPAEEPA
;
A
#
# COMPACT_ATOMS: atom_id res chain seq x y z
N VAL A 1 -5.49 -2.64 -33.35
CA VAL A 1 -4.54 -2.15 -32.34
C VAL A 1 -5.17 -0.93 -31.69
N THR A 2 -5.35 -0.96 -30.39
CA THR A 2 -5.90 0.16 -29.63
C THR A 2 -4.84 1.24 -29.39
N ARG A 3 -5.25 2.44 -29.02
CA ARG A 3 -4.32 3.52 -28.67
C ARG A 3 -3.49 3.16 -27.44
N SER A 4 -4.08 2.44 -26.47
CA SER A 4 -3.37 1.93 -25.29
C SER A 4 -2.25 0.95 -25.69
N GLU A 5 -2.48 0.04 -26.64
CA GLU A 5 -1.43 -0.87 -27.15
C GLU A 5 -0.28 -0.13 -27.83
N GLU A 6 -0.59 0.86 -28.66
CA GLU A 6 0.43 1.70 -29.29
C GLU A 6 1.27 2.47 -28.26
N LEU A 7 0.62 3.05 -27.25
CA LEU A 7 1.29 3.80 -26.20
C LEU A 7 2.14 2.90 -25.31
N PHE A 8 1.66 1.69 -24.99
CA PHE A 8 2.43 0.74 -24.21
C PHE A 8 3.70 0.28 -24.92
N ALA A 9 3.59 -0.06 -26.22
CA ALA A 9 4.76 -0.39 -27.05
C ALA A 9 5.78 0.76 -27.07
N ARG A 10 5.34 2.01 -27.20
CA ARG A 10 6.22 3.18 -27.15
C ARG A 10 6.82 3.41 -25.75
N ALA A 11 6.03 3.20 -24.69
CA ALA A 11 6.49 3.36 -23.30
C ALA A 11 7.62 2.37 -23.00
N GLN A 12 7.52 1.13 -23.47
CA GLN A 12 8.56 0.11 -23.27
C GLN A 12 9.92 0.48 -23.89
N LEU A 13 9.96 1.37 -24.88
CA LEU A 13 11.21 1.85 -25.47
C LEU A 13 11.97 2.86 -24.59
N VAL A 14 11.28 3.54 -23.68
CA VAL A 14 11.85 4.66 -22.91
C VAL A 14 11.65 4.54 -21.38
N ILE A 15 10.80 3.62 -20.94
CA ILE A 15 10.52 3.34 -19.53
C ILE A 15 10.64 1.83 -19.31
N PRO A 16 11.46 1.37 -18.38
CA PRO A 16 11.60 -0.06 -18.08
C PRO A 16 10.25 -0.73 -17.83
N GLY A 17 9.91 -1.75 -18.63
CA GLY A 17 8.61 -2.43 -18.57
C GLY A 17 7.41 -1.56 -18.97
N GLY A 18 7.64 -0.35 -19.52
CA GLY A 18 6.59 0.58 -19.97
C GLY A 18 5.83 1.31 -18.86
N VAL A 19 6.25 1.17 -17.59
CA VAL A 19 5.53 1.72 -16.42
C VAL A 19 6.50 2.25 -15.36
N ASN A 20 6.02 3.20 -14.55
CA ASN A 20 6.78 3.77 -13.42
C ASN A 20 6.46 3.08 -12.07
N SER A 21 5.66 2.01 -12.09
CA SER A 21 5.43 1.12 -10.93
C SER A 21 5.02 -0.26 -11.46
N PRO A 22 5.68 -1.36 -11.00
CA PRO A 22 5.57 -2.69 -11.64
C PRO A 22 4.15 -3.23 -11.78
N VAL A 23 3.29 -3.03 -10.79
CA VAL A 23 1.92 -3.54 -10.78
C VAL A 23 1.07 -2.97 -11.95
N ARG A 24 1.41 -1.78 -12.46
CA ARG A 24 0.71 -1.13 -13.57
C ARG A 24 0.92 -1.82 -14.91
N ALA A 25 1.91 -2.72 -15.03
CA ALA A 25 2.22 -3.44 -16.28
C ALA A 25 1.30 -4.64 -16.56
N PHE A 26 0.33 -4.94 -15.71
CA PHE A 26 -0.59 -6.07 -15.83
C PHE A 26 0.09 -7.46 -15.84
N GLN A 27 1.32 -7.56 -15.32
CA GLN A 27 2.06 -8.84 -15.34
C GLN A 27 1.29 -9.98 -14.66
N ALA A 28 0.59 -9.70 -13.56
CA ALA A 28 -0.14 -10.73 -12.82
C ALA A 28 -1.46 -11.16 -13.49
N VAL A 29 -2.00 -10.37 -14.42
CA VAL A 29 -3.26 -10.66 -15.11
C VAL A 29 -3.09 -10.83 -16.61
N GLY A 30 -1.94 -10.43 -17.16
CA GLY A 30 -1.67 -10.43 -18.60
C GLY A 30 -2.38 -9.29 -19.35
N GLY A 31 -2.21 -9.27 -20.66
CA GLY A 31 -2.81 -8.27 -21.52
C GLY A 31 -2.08 -6.91 -21.48
N THR A 32 -2.71 -5.88 -22.04
CA THR A 32 -2.17 -4.54 -22.16
C THR A 32 -2.79 -3.59 -21.14
N PRO A 33 -2.00 -2.83 -20.37
CA PRO A 33 -2.52 -1.81 -19.47
C PRO A 33 -3.32 -0.74 -20.20
N ARG A 34 -4.38 -0.23 -19.57
CA ARG A 34 -5.14 0.90 -20.09
C ARG A 34 -4.41 2.20 -19.75
N PHE A 35 -4.23 3.05 -20.77
CA PHE A 35 -3.66 4.40 -20.59
C PHE A 35 -4.78 5.38 -20.28
N MET A 36 -4.81 5.94 -19.09
CA MET A 36 -5.86 6.83 -18.64
C MET A 36 -5.66 8.25 -19.21
N ALA A 37 -6.72 8.83 -19.74
CA ALA A 37 -6.77 10.20 -20.23
C ALA A 37 -7.32 11.17 -19.18
N SER A 38 -8.29 10.75 -18.38
CA SER A 38 -8.91 11.57 -17.34
C SER A 38 -9.61 10.74 -16.26
N GLY A 39 -9.94 11.39 -15.15
CA GLY A 39 -10.78 10.83 -14.09
C GLY A 39 -11.71 11.90 -13.52
N SER A 40 -12.95 11.53 -13.18
CA SER A 40 -13.94 12.41 -12.56
C SER A 40 -14.89 11.61 -11.69
N GLY A 41 -15.06 12.02 -10.43
CA GLY A 41 -15.85 11.26 -9.47
C GLY A 41 -15.38 9.82 -9.36
N PRO A 42 -16.24 8.81 -9.50
CA PRO A 42 -15.87 7.41 -9.42
C PRO A 42 -15.33 6.82 -10.74
N TRP A 43 -15.16 7.64 -11.78
CA TRP A 43 -14.88 7.19 -13.13
C TRP A 43 -13.49 7.53 -13.61
N LEU A 44 -12.87 6.58 -14.31
CA LEU A 44 -11.71 6.78 -15.18
C LEU A 44 -12.14 6.72 -16.64
N THR A 45 -11.46 7.48 -17.49
CA THR A 45 -11.62 7.40 -18.95
C THR A 45 -10.25 7.15 -19.57
N ASP A 46 -10.12 6.12 -20.40
CA ASP A 46 -8.88 5.82 -21.10
C ASP A 46 -8.72 6.64 -22.40
N VAL A 47 -7.56 6.49 -23.02
CA VAL A 47 -7.22 7.18 -24.29
C VAL A 47 -8.01 6.65 -25.49
N ASP A 48 -8.66 5.52 -25.37
CA ASP A 48 -9.53 4.91 -26.37
C ASP A 48 -11.00 5.36 -26.18
N GLY A 49 -11.30 6.13 -25.12
CA GLY A 49 -12.62 6.66 -24.82
C GLY A 49 -13.50 5.75 -23.97
N ASN A 50 -12.98 4.62 -23.50
CA ASN A 50 -13.72 3.73 -22.60
C ASN A 50 -13.77 4.30 -21.19
N ARG A 51 -14.91 4.10 -20.50
CA ARG A 51 -15.11 4.53 -19.12
C ARG A 51 -15.13 3.33 -18.18
N TYR A 52 -14.56 3.52 -17.00
CA TYR A 52 -14.46 2.47 -15.98
C TYR A 52 -14.82 3.03 -14.62
N VAL A 53 -15.62 2.27 -13.85
CA VAL A 53 -15.73 2.50 -12.40
C VAL A 53 -14.41 2.13 -11.76
N ASP A 54 -13.80 3.07 -11.06
CA ASP A 54 -12.47 2.89 -10.46
C ASP A 54 -12.56 2.27 -9.07
N LEU A 55 -12.06 1.05 -8.93
CA LEU A 55 -11.90 0.34 -7.67
C LEU A 55 -10.42 0.21 -7.24
N VAL A 56 -9.52 0.93 -7.93
CA VAL A 56 -8.11 1.13 -7.56
C VAL A 56 -7.92 2.41 -6.75
N CYS A 57 -8.68 3.47 -7.06
CA CYS A 57 -8.64 4.77 -6.39
C CYS A 57 -7.19 5.29 -6.24
N SER A 58 -6.37 5.14 -7.31
CA SER A 58 -4.94 5.49 -7.32
C SER A 58 -4.13 4.79 -6.20
N TRP A 59 -4.50 3.56 -5.82
CA TRP A 59 -3.94 2.77 -4.70
C TRP A 59 -4.25 3.35 -3.32
N GLY A 60 -5.43 3.94 -3.20
CA GLY A 60 -6.00 4.39 -1.94
C GLY A 60 -6.23 5.89 -1.74
N PRO A 61 -5.48 6.85 -2.35
CA PRO A 61 -5.63 8.26 -2.05
C PRO A 61 -6.97 8.88 -2.46
N MET A 62 -7.68 8.36 -3.46
CA MET A 62 -8.88 9.00 -4.02
C MET A 62 -10.15 8.69 -3.23
N ILE A 63 -10.15 8.95 -1.91
CA ILE A 63 -11.35 8.72 -1.06
C ILE A 63 -12.53 9.62 -1.45
N LEU A 64 -12.27 10.80 -2.01
CA LEU A 64 -13.28 11.74 -2.50
C LEU A 64 -13.66 11.49 -3.97
N GLY A 65 -13.06 10.52 -4.64
CA GLY A 65 -13.11 10.35 -6.08
C GLY A 65 -12.13 11.25 -6.83
N HIS A 66 -12.10 11.10 -8.16
CA HIS A 66 -11.21 11.85 -9.04
C HIS A 66 -11.66 13.29 -9.24
N ALA A 67 -10.69 14.19 -9.41
CA ALA A 67 -10.90 15.61 -9.72
C ALA A 67 -11.92 16.30 -8.79
N HIS A 68 -11.87 15.99 -7.49
CA HIS A 68 -12.77 16.62 -6.52
C HIS A 68 -12.64 18.15 -6.57
N PRO A 69 -13.75 18.91 -6.72
CA PRO A 69 -13.71 20.35 -6.99
C PRO A 69 -12.89 21.15 -5.96
N ALA A 70 -13.03 20.87 -4.67
CA ALA A 70 -12.30 21.59 -3.63
C ALA A 70 -10.78 21.36 -3.72
N VAL A 71 -10.33 20.14 -4.10
CA VAL A 71 -8.91 19.83 -4.26
C VAL A 71 -8.35 20.49 -5.51
N VAL A 72 -9.07 20.40 -6.64
CA VAL A 72 -8.68 21.05 -7.90
C VAL A 72 -8.53 22.55 -7.73
N GLU A 73 -9.50 23.21 -7.05
CA GLU A 73 -9.45 24.65 -6.85
C GLU A 73 -8.30 25.07 -5.93
N ALA A 74 -8.06 24.36 -4.83
CA ALA A 74 -6.95 24.64 -3.95
C ALA A 74 -5.57 24.55 -4.67
N VAL A 75 -5.43 23.58 -5.60
CA VAL A 75 -4.24 23.47 -6.43
C VAL A 75 -4.13 24.62 -7.44
N ARG A 76 -5.24 24.99 -8.10
CA ARG A 76 -5.31 26.11 -9.05
C ARG A 76 -4.91 27.43 -8.42
N GLU A 77 -5.47 27.74 -7.27
CA GLU A 77 -5.13 28.94 -6.51
C GLU A 77 -3.64 28.95 -6.14
N THR A 78 -3.13 27.80 -5.70
CA THR A 78 -1.75 27.71 -5.20
C THR A 78 -0.72 27.84 -6.33
N VAL A 79 -0.97 27.23 -7.50
CA VAL A 79 -0.02 27.27 -8.63
C VAL A 79 0.24 28.69 -9.12
N ALA A 80 -0.72 29.59 -8.97
CA ALA A 80 -0.56 31.01 -9.34
C ALA A 80 0.46 31.77 -8.49
N HIS A 81 0.82 31.24 -7.31
CA HIS A 81 1.79 31.87 -6.39
C HIS A 81 3.18 31.23 -6.44
N GLY A 82 3.39 30.18 -7.23
CA GLY A 82 4.67 29.50 -7.40
C GLY A 82 4.63 28.03 -6.99
N LEU A 83 5.61 27.27 -7.46
CA LEU A 83 5.64 25.81 -7.32
C LEU A 83 6.55 25.32 -6.19
N SER A 84 7.64 26.06 -5.89
CA SER A 84 8.64 25.67 -4.88
C SER A 84 9.48 26.88 -4.51
N PHE A 85 9.79 27.03 -3.22
CA PHE A 85 10.48 28.24 -2.74
C PHE A 85 11.86 27.96 -2.10
N GLY A 86 12.15 26.71 -1.74
CA GLY A 86 13.35 26.40 -0.94
C GLY A 86 13.32 27.04 0.46
N ALA A 87 12.14 27.38 0.95
CA ALA A 87 11.87 28.05 2.21
C ALA A 87 10.53 27.56 2.80
N PRO A 88 10.33 27.61 4.12
CA PRO A 88 9.09 27.15 4.75
C PRO A 88 7.89 28.03 4.35
N THR A 89 6.71 27.43 4.37
CA THR A 89 5.44 28.08 4.08
C THR A 89 4.45 27.92 5.25
N GLU A 90 3.53 28.86 5.40
CA GLU A 90 2.47 28.79 6.43
C GLU A 90 1.60 27.54 6.28
N ARG A 91 1.33 27.11 5.04
CA ARG A 91 0.48 25.95 4.76
C ARG A 91 1.09 24.63 5.25
N GLU A 92 2.41 24.52 5.34
CA GLU A 92 3.08 23.37 5.94
C GLU A 92 2.70 23.21 7.42
N ILE A 93 2.69 24.33 8.16
CA ILE A 93 2.24 24.35 9.56
C ILE A 93 0.78 23.92 9.66
N THR A 94 -0.07 24.45 8.78
CA THR A 94 -1.51 24.14 8.77
C THR A 94 -1.77 22.64 8.48
N LEU A 95 -1.03 22.04 7.54
CA LEU A 95 -1.15 20.61 7.26
C LEU A 95 -0.64 19.74 8.41
N ALA A 96 0.51 20.12 8.98
CA ALA A 96 1.07 19.43 10.14
C ALA A 96 0.08 19.46 11.32
N GLN A 97 -0.48 20.62 11.64
CA GLN A 97 -1.48 20.75 12.70
C GLN A 97 -2.73 19.93 12.41
N ALA A 98 -3.23 19.92 11.16
CA ALA A 98 -4.39 19.11 10.78
C ALA A 98 -4.18 17.61 10.97
N ILE A 99 -2.94 17.12 10.86
CA ILE A 99 -2.57 15.73 11.11
C ILE A 99 -2.46 15.48 12.61
N VAL A 100 -1.76 16.33 13.35
CA VAL A 100 -1.63 16.26 14.82
C VAL A 100 -3.00 16.25 15.49
N ASP A 101 -3.90 17.14 15.08
CA ASP A 101 -5.27 17.21 15.63
C ASP A 101 -6.11 15.94 15.38
N ARG A 102 -5.73 15.13 14.38
CA ARG A 102 -6.45 13.89 14.00
C ARG A 102 -5.88 12.65 14.68
N VAL A 103 -4.57 12.59 14.87
CA VAL A 103 -3.88 11.39 15.35
C VAL A 103 -3.20 11.72 16.68
N GLY A 104 -3.93 11.53 17.78
CA GLY A 104 -3.53 11.96 19.11
C GLY A 104 -2.10 11.58 19.55
N PRO A 105 -1.56 10.39 19.23
CA PRO A 105 -0.17 10.05 19.57
C PRO A 105 0.90 10.83 18.78
N VAL A 106 0.54 11.54 17.73
CA VAL A 106 1.47 12.33 16.91
C VAL A 106 1.48 13.78 17.42
N GLU A 107 2.55 14.17 18.09
CA GLU A 107 2.74 15.54 18.61
C GLU A 107 3.55 16.42 17.63
N GLN A 108 4.45 15.80 16.88
CA GLN A 108 5.25 16.45 15.83
C GLN A 108 5.41 15.54 14.62
N LEU A 109 5.59 16.14 13.45
CA LEU A 109 5.84 15.39 12.20
C LEU A 109 6.80 16.15 11.27
N ARG A 110 7.36 15.41 10.32
CA ARG A 110 8.16 15.93 9.21
C ARG A 110 7.52 15.52 7.89
N LEU A 111 7.28 16.49 7.01
CA LEU A 111 6.82 16.24 5.65
C LEU A 111 7.97 15.72 4.79
N VAL A 112 7.63 14.78 3.90
CA VAL A 112 8.50 14.17 2.88
C VAL A 112 7.69 13.98 1.58
N ASN A 113 8.27 13.37 0.53
CA ASN A 113 7.59 13.31 -0.77
C ASN A 113 6.93 11.95 -1.06
N SER A 114 7.28 10.90 -0.34
CA SER A 114 6.76 9.56 -0.57
C SER A 114 6.68 8.73 0.71
N GLY A 115 5.83 7.70 0.70
CA GLY A 115 5.77 6.72 1.80
C GLY A 115 7.12 6.02 2.04
N THR A 116 7.89 5.76 0.99
CA THR A 116 9.25 5.21 1.10
C THR A 116 10.17 6.13 1.90
N GLU A 117 10.16 7.44 1.62
CA GLU A 117 10.96 8.42 2.38
C GLU A 117 10.48 8.52 3.84
N ALA A 118 9.16 8.46 4.08
CA ALA A 118 8.59 8.48 5.42
C ALA A 118 9.07 7.28 6.24
N VAL A 119 8.94 6.08 5.70
CA VAL A 119 9.36 4.83 6.35
C VAL A 119 10.87 4.80 6.55
N MET A 120 11.66 5.12 5.53
CA MET A 120 13.13 5.19 5.63
C MET A 120 13.56 6.11 6.77
N SER A 121 12.89 7.26 6.90
CA SER A 121 13.21 8.26 7.92
C SER A 121 12.76 7.82 9.31
N ALA A 122 11.59 7.21 9.43
CA ALA A 122 11.08 6.65 10.69
C ALA A 122 11.99 5.53 11.23
N ILE A 123 12.44 4.60 10.38
CA ILE A 123 13.39 3.55 10.78
C ILE A 123 14.74 4.14 11.22
N ARG A 124 15.27 5.13 10.47
CA ARG A 124 16.50 5.82 10.88
C ARG A 124 16.35 6.50 12.23
N LEU A 125 15.22 7.15 12.44
CA LEU A 125 14.92 7.83 13.70
C LEU A 125 14.77 6.82 14.84
N ALA A 126 14.10 5.69 14.64
CA ALA A 126 13.97 4.62 15.63
C ALA A 126 15.33 4.04 16.02
N ARG A 127 16.21 3.78 15.05
CA ARG A 127 17.59 3.36 15.29
C ARG A 127 18.38 4.41 16.07
N GLY A 128 18.23 5.68 15.72
CA GLY A 128 18.89 6.79 16.41
C GLY A 128 18.39 6.98 17.87
N ALA A 129 17.11 6.78 18.09
CA ALA A 129 16.49 6.90 19.42
C ALA A 129 16.87 5.76 20.37
N THR A 130 16.99 4.53 19.85
CA THR A 130 17.27 3.34 20.66
C THR A 130 18.76 2.98 20.73
N GLY A 131 19.58 3.47 19.81
CA GLY A 131 20.97 3.05 19.62
C GLY A 131 21.13 1.61 19.13
N ARG A 132 20.05 1.01 18.57
CA ARG A 132 19.99 -0.38 18.11
C ARG A 132 19.80 -0.43 16.59
N SER A 133 20.13 -1.58 15.94
CA SER A 133 20.05 -1.72 14.47
C SER A 133 18.89 -2.58 13.99
N GLY A 134 18.44 -3.57 14.77
CA GLY A 134 17.46 -4.57 14.35
C GLY A 134 16.08 -4.01 14.07
N VAL A 135 15.45 -4.49 13.00
CA VAL A 135 14.09 -4.12 12.61
C VAL A 135 13.27 -5.39 12.41
N VAL A 136 12.15 -5.50 13.07
CA VAL A 136 11.15 -6.55 12.81
C VAL A 136 10.10 -6.00 11.85
N LYS A 137 9.79 -6.76 10.79
CA LYS A 137 8.67 -6.52 9.87
C LYS A 137 7.90 -7.82 9.62
N PHE A 138 6.79 -7.74 8.88
CA PHE A 138 5.95 -8.91 8.61
C PHE A 138 5.95 -9.28 7.13
N ALA A 139 5.90 -10.58 6.84
CA ALA A 139 5.72 -11.11 5.49
C ALA A 139 4.41 -10.58 4.90
N GLY A 140 4.43 -10.23 3.62
CA GLY A 140 3.28 -9.64 2.93
C GLY A 140 3.04 -8.15 3.19
N CYS A 141 3.66 -7.56 4.22
CA CYS A 141 3.63 -6.11 4.45
C CYS A 141 4.63 -5.38 3.55
N TYR A 142 4.19 -4.26 2.98
CA TYR A 142 5.00 -3.40 2.11
C TYR A 142 5.23 -2.03 2.78
N HIS A 143 6.48 -1.65 2.88
CA HIS A 143 6.91 -0.41 3.55
C HIS A 143 7.77 0.47 2.64
N GLY A 144 7.41 0.56 1.36
CA GLY A 144 8.24 1.24 0.36
C GLY A 144 9.41 0.38 -0.11
N HIS A 145 10.29 0.96 -0.92
CA HIS A 145 11.39 0.25 -1.58
C HIS A 145 12.77 0.62 -1.03
N VAL A 146 12.84 0.92 0.27
CA VAL A 146 14.13 1.08 0.96
C VAL A 146 14.80 -0.29 1.13
N ASP A 147 16.10 -0.36 0.85
CA ASP A 147 16.86 -1.62 0.77
C ASP A 147 16.68 -2.54 1.99
N ALA A 148 16.75 -1.97 3.19
CA ALA A 148 16.59 -2.75 4.42
C ALA A 148 15.23 -3.45 4.55
N LEU A 149 14.18 -2.94 3.90
CA LEU A 149 12.82 -3.47 3.98
C LEU A 149 12.42 -4.33 2.77
N LEU A 150 13.30 -4.43 1.76
CA LEU A 150 13.22 -5.40 0.65
C LEU A 150 13.84 -6.75 1.06
N ALA A 151 13.65 -7.14 2.31
CA ALA A 151 14.07 -8.43 2.84
C ALA A 151 12.88 -9.39 2.89
N GLN A 152 13.10 -10.64 2.51
CA GLN A 152 12.14 -11.72 2.62
C GLN A 152 12.68 -12.80 3.55
N ALA A 153 11.84 -13.36 4.43
CA ALA A 153 12.19 -14.53 5.22
C ALA A 153 12.16 -15.78 4.34
N GLY A 154 13.12 -16.65 4.53
CA GLY A 154 12.99 -18.05 4.17
C GLY A 154 12.00 -18.78 5.11
N SER A 155 11.67 -20.05 4.82
CA SER A 155 10.81 -20.88 5.67
C SER A 155 11.47 -21.13 7.03
N GLY A 156 10.84 -20.67 8.11
CA GLY A 156 11.28 -20.92 9.49
C GLY A 156 11.08 -19.71 10.40
N VAL A 157 10.90 -19.96 11.69
CA VAL A 157 10.76 -18.92 12.72
C VAL A 157 12.10 -18.17 12.83
N ALA A 158 12.06 -16.85 12.84
CA ALA A 158 13.20 -15.97 13.07
C ALA A 158 14.40 -16.17 12.11
N THR A 159 14.14 -16.19 10.79
CA THR A 159 15.23 -16.24 9.80
C THR A 159 15.76 -14.83 9.53
N PHE A 160 17.10 -14.69 9.39
CA PHE A 160 17.70 -13.46 8.88
C PHE A 160 17.13 -13.12 7.50
N GLY A 161 16.78 -11.86 7.28
CA GLY A 161 16.22 -11.41 6.03
C GLY A 161 17.16 -11.66 4.86
N LEU A 162 16.68 -12.39 3.85
CA LEU A 162 17.37 -12.50 2.57
C LEU A 162 16.85 -11.39 1.65
N PRO A 163 17.73 -10.75 0.84
CA PRO A 163 17.28 -9.77 -0.14
C PRO A 163 16.31 -10.40 -1.14
N THR A 164 15.17 -9.73 -1.39
CA THR A 164 14.21 -10.14 -2.44
C THR A 164 14.50 -9.52 -3.78
N SER A 165 15.37 -8.51 -3.80
CA SER A 165 15.72 -7.77 -5.01
C SER A 165 17.22 -7.85 -5.26
N PRO A 166 17.65 -8.20 -6.49
CA PRO A 166 19.02 -7.99 -6.90
C PRO A 166 19.44 -6.53 -6.67
N GLY A 167 20.65 -6.33 -6.16
CA GLY A 167 21.18 -5.01 -5.82
C GLY A 167 21.05 -4.64 -4.33
N VAL A 168 20.17 -5.27 -3.57
CA VAL A 168 20.15 -5.15 -2.11
C VAL A 168 21.25 -6.04 -1.54
N THR A 169 22.15 -5.46 -0.75
CA THR A 169 23.25 -6.22 -0.15
C THR A 169 22.78 -7.01 1.08
N GLY A 170 23.46 -8.14 1.37
CA GLY A 170 23.19 -8.91 2.58
C GLY A 170 23.39 -8.10 3.86
N ALA A 171 24.32 -7.14 3.87
CA ALA A 171 24.53 -6.25 5.01
C ALA A 171 23.33 -5.31 5.25
N GLN A 172 22.69 -4.81 4.20
CA GLN A 172 21.52 -3.94 4.32
C GLN A 172 20.27 -4.70 4.79
N ALA A 173 20.11 -5.95 4.33
CA ALA A 173 19.00 -6.81 4.74
C ALA A 173 19.24 -7.51 6.09
N GLY A 174 20.50 -7.64 6.53
CA GLY A 174 20.90 -8.49 7.66
C GLY A 174 20.34 -8.07 9.02
N ASP A 175 20.04 -6.80 9.20
CA ASP A 175 19.42 -6.29 10.43
C ASP A 175 17.87 -6.42 10.43
N THR A 176 17.28 -6.94 9.35
CA THR A 176 15.83 -7.05 9.21
C THR A 176 15.36 -8.48 9.48
N ILE A 177 14.45 -8.63 10.42
CA ILE A 177 13.81 -9.89 10.79
C ILE A 177 12.39 -9.86 10.22
N VAL A 178 12.04 -10.88 9.42
CA VAL A 178 10.70 -10.99 8.83
C VAL A 178 9.95 -12.12 9.51
N LEU A 179 8.76 -11.82 10.01
CA LEU A 179 7.90 -12.75 10.76
C LEU A 179 6.54 -12.91 10.04
N PRO A 180 5.79 -13.97 10.32
CA PRO A 180 4.40 -14.07 9.89
C PRO A 180 3.56 -12.94 10.49
N TYR A 181 2.65 -12.38 9.69
CA TYR A 181 1.66 -11.42 10.20
C TYR A 181 0.63 -12.14 11.08
N ASN A 182 0.10 -11.46 12.10
CA ASN A 182 -0.83 -12.03 13.08
C ASN A 182 -0.24 -13.11 14.01
N ASP A 183 1.07 -13.28 14.06
CA ASP A 183 1.77 -14.23 14.96
C ASP A 183 2.53 -13.50 16.07
N LEU A 184 1.84 -13.22 17.20
CA LEU A 184 2.45 -12.59 18.38
C LEU A 184 3.46 -13.51 19.08
N ASP A 185 3.29 -14.83 18.99
CA ASP A 185 4.22 -15.77 19.64
C ASP A 185 5.58 -15.74 18.95
N ALA A 186 5.61 -15.66 17.61
CA ALA A 186 6.85 -15.46 16.86
C ALA A 186 7.54 -14.15 17.23
N VAL A 187 6.77 -13.07 17.40
CA VAL A 187 7.33 -11.77 17.84
C VAL A 187 7.89 -11.87 19.25
N ALA A 188 7.16 -12.48 20.19
CA ALA A 188 7.61 -12.67 21.57
C ALA A 188 8.89 -13.51 21.64
N GLN A 189 8.99 -14.58 20.85
CA GLN A 189 10.20 -15.40 20.75
C GLN A 189 11.40 -14.58 20.30
N VAL A 190 11.26 -13.78 19.23
CA VAL A 190 12.35 -12.92 18.72
C VAL A 190 12.79 -11.90 19.79
N PHE A 191 11.84 -11.29 20.51
CA PHE A 191 12.19 -10.40 21.62
C PHE A 191 12.89 -11.10 22.78
N ALA A 192 12.51 -12.34 23.09
CA ALA A 192 13.19 -13.12 24.14
C ALA A 192 14.65 -13.44 23.74
N GLU A 193 14.91 -13.73 22.47
CA GLU A 193 16.22 -14.12 21.97
C GLU A 193 17.12 -12.91 21.64
N ARG A 194 16.54 -11.82 21.06
CA ARG A 194 17.27 -10.71 20.45
C ARG A 194 16.77 -9.33 20.86
N GLY A 195 15.91 -9.22 21.87
CA GLY A 195 15.30 -7.96 22.28
C GLY A 195 16.26 -6.76 22.41
N PRO A 196 17.48 -6.92 23.01
CA PRO A 196 18.45 -5.84 23.10
C PRO A 196 18.99 -5.30 21.76
N GLU A 197 18.83 -6.03 20.66
CA GLU A 197 19.28 -5.61 19.33
C GLU A 197 18.19 -4.88 18.54
N ILE A 198 16.90 -5.05 18.90
CA ILE A 198 15.76 -4.57 18.12
C ILE A 198 15.52 -3.10 18.43
N ALA A 199 15.66 -2.27 17.39
CA ALA A 199 15.33 -0.85 17.41
C ALA A 199 13.81 -0.62 17.34
N CYS A 200 13.14 -1.32 16.45
CA CYS A 200 11.71 -1.19 16.25
C CYS A 200 11.06 -2.42 15.62
N VAL A 201 9.76 -2.52 15.80
CA VAL A 201 8.84 -3.29 14.98
C VAL A 201 8.13 -2.32 14.05
N ILE A 202 8.09 -2.61 12.75
CA ILE A 202 7.25 -1.88 11.79
C ILE A 202 6.14 -2.80 11.29
N THR A 203 4.91 -2.30 11.31
CA THR A 203 3.73 -2.99 10.78
C THR A 203 2.86 -2.05 9.97
N GLU A 204 2.32 -2.50 8.83
CA GLU A 204 1.11 -1.86 8.34
C GLU A 204 0.02 -2.07 9.40
N ALA A 205 -0.70 -1.00 9.78
CA ALA A 205 -1.76 -1.09 10.79
C ALA A 205 -2.84 -2.11 10.40
N ALA A 206 -3.13 -2.20 9.09
CA ALA A 206 -3.79 -3.30 8.42
C ALA A 206 -3.19 -3.43 7.01
N PRO A 207 -2.55 -4.55 6.67
CA PRO A 207 -1.94 -4.78 5.37
C PRO A 207 -2.90 -4.68 4.20
N GLY A 208 -2.39 -4.14 3.09
CA GLY A 208 -3.11 -4.05 1.83
C GLY A 208 -2.33 -4.59 0.64
N ASN A 209 -1.10 -5.07 0.84
CA ASN A 209 -0.22 -5.57 -0.23
C ASN A 209 -0.11 -7.11 -0.28
N MET A 210 -0.77 -7.79 0.65
CA MET A 210 -1.09 -9.22 0.56
C MET A 210 -2.60 -9.45 0.40
N GLY A 211 -3.31 -8.43 -0.07
CA GLY A 211 -4.73 -8.23 0.04
C GLY A 211 -5.07 -7.48 1.34
N ALA A 212 -6.32 -7.05 1.48
CA ALA A 212 -6.82 -6.40 2.68
C ALA A 212 -6.98 -7.44 3.80
N VAL A 213 -6.00 -7.51 4.70
CA VAL A 213 -5.99 -8.44 5.84
C VAL A 213 -6.03 -7.63 7.13
N ALA A 214 -7.10 -7.77 7.89
CA ALA A 214 -7.20 -7.10 9.19
C ALA A 214 -6.25 -7.72 10.22
N PRO A 215 -5.71 -6.91 11.16
CA PRO A 215 -5.02 -7.48 12.31
C PRO A 215 -5.98 -8.34 13.13
N ALA A 216 -5.50 -9.47 13.62
CA ALA A 216 -6.24 -10.28 14.58
C ALA A 216 -6.50 -9.47 15.86
N ASP A 217 -7.57 -9.84 16.57
CA ASP A 217 -7.93 -9.18 17.83
C ASP A 217 -6.74 -9.12 18.80
N GLY A 218 -6.37 -7.92 19.21
CA GLY A 218 -5.27 -7.69 20.11
C GLY A 218 -3.86 -7.72 19.49
N PHE A 219 -3.71 -7.99 18.20
CA PHE A 219 -2.39 -8.08 17.57
C PHE A 219 -1.59 -6.78 17.70
N ASN A 220 -2.14 -5.64 17.27
CA ASN A 220 -1.46 -4.34 17.38
C ASN A 220 -1.18 -3.96 18.85
N ALA A 221 -2.10 -4.25 19.76
CA ALA A 221 -1.90 -4.02 21.18
C ALA A 221 -0.79 -4.91 21.77
N GLY A 222 -0.71 -6.16 21.35
CA GLY A 222 0.37 -7.08 21.70
C GLY A 222 1.73 -6.61 21.19
N LEU A 223 1.81 -6.14 19.95
CA LEU A 223 3.03 -5.53 19.40
C LEU A 223 3.48 -4.33 20.24
N ARG A 224 2.54 -3.45 20.59
CA ARG A 224 2.82 -2.30 21.46
C ARG A 224 3.39 -2.73 22.82
N ALA A 225 2.77 -3.72 23.45
CA ALA A 225 3.21 -4.22 24.75
C ALA A 225 4.61 -4.83 24.70
N LEU A 226 4.89 -5.65 23.69
CA LEU A 226 6.21 -6.28 23.49
C LEU A 226 7.29 -5.23 23.21
N CYS A 227 7.06 -4.28 22.31
CA CYS A 227 7.99 -3.18 22.04
C CYS A 227 8.33 -2.41 23.33
N HIS A 228 7.31 -1.99 24.07
CA HIS A 228 7.47 -1.22 25.31
C HIS A 228 8.25 -2.01 26.37
N ALA A 229 7.93 -3.30 26.58
CA ALA A 229 8.61 -4.14 27.56
C ALA A 229 10.11 -4.31 27.28
N HIS A 230 10.53 -4.23 26.01
CA HIS A 230 11.91 -4.39 25.59
C HIS A 230 12.63 -3.09 25.20
N GLY A 231 11.96 -1.93 25.33
CA GLY A 231 12.52 -0.63 24.98
C GLY A 231 12.79 -0.46 23.48
N ALA A 232 12.04 -1.17 22.65
CA ALA A 232 11.95 -0.97 21.21
C ALA A 232 10.79 -0.03 20.87
N LEU A 233 10.81 0.58 19.68
CA LEU A 233 9.72 1.44 19.22
C LEU A 233 8.76 0.67 18.29
N LEU A 234 7.46 0.97 18.40
CA LEU A 234 6.45 0.53 17.45
C LEU A 234 6.25 1.59 16.37
N VAL A 235 6.55 1.26 15.13
CA VAL A 235 6.29 2.09 13.95
C VAL A 235 5.01 1.61 13.28
N MET A 236 3.95 2.42 13.35
CA MET A 236 2.69 2.15 12.67
C MET A 236 2.74 2.74 11.26
N ASP A 237 2.83 1.87 10.27
CA ASP A 237 2.75 2.29 8.88
C ASP A 237 1.28 2.49 8.48
N GLU A 238 0.89 3.75 8.45
CA GLU A 238 -0.44 4.22 8.06
C GLU A 238 -0.41 4.88 6.67
N VAL A 239 0.56 4.56 5.84
CA VAL A 239 0.62 5.09 4.47
C VAL A 239 -0.63 4.69 3.69
N MET A 240 -1.18 3.49 3.92
CA MET A 240 -2.40 3.02 3.28
C MET A 240 -3.66 3.34 4.09
N THR A 241 -3.66 3.07 5.36
CA THR A 241 -4.82 3.19 6.26
C THR A 241 -5.06 4.62 6.76
N GLY A 242 -4.01 5.43 6.84
CA GLY A 242 -4.06 6.80 7.37
C GLY A 242 -5.04 7.68 6.63
N PHE A 243 -5.99 8.27 7.36
CA PHE A 243 -7.07 9.16 6.85
C PHE A 243 -7.99 8.50 5.81
N ARG A 244 -7.81 7.18 5.56
CA ARG A 244 -8.67 6.40 4.68
C ARG A 244 -9.72 5.64 5.45
N VAL A 245 -9.31 4.82 6.41
CA VAL A 245 -10.23 3.91 7.14
C VAL A 245 -11.04 4.63 8.18
N SER A 246 -10.54 5.73 8.68
CA SER A 246 -11.22 6.68 9.55
C SER A 246 -10.52 8.04 9.48
N ARG A 247 -11.11 9.05 10.13
CA ARG A 247 -10.51 10.39 10.26
C ARG A 247 -9.13 10.36 10.93
N SER A 248 -8.88 9.40 11.80
CA SER A 248 -7.63 9.23 12.57
C SER A 248 -6.81 8.01 12.12
N GLY A 249 -7.06 7.49 10.90
CA GLY A 249 -6.43 6.27 10.42
C GLY A 249 -6.89 5.03 11.19
N TRP A 250 -6.03 4.02 11.26
CA TRP A 250 -6.33 2.80 12.02
C TRP A 250 -6.36 3.04 13.54
N TYR A 251 -5.54 3.98 14.01
CA TYR A 251 -5.59 4.43 15.41
C TYR A 251 -7.01 4.83 15.84
N GLY A 252 -7.81 5.42 14.96
CA GLY A 252 -9.21 5.76 15.23
C GLY A 252 -10.14 4.57 15.40
N LEU A 253 -9.73 3.36 15.03
CA LEU A 253 -10.52 2.13 15.12
C LEU A 253 -10.16 1.29 16.35
N ASP A 254 -8.86 1.10 16.63
CA ASP A 254 -8.39 0.21 17.70
C ASP A 254 -7.83 0.95 18.93
N GLY A 255 -7.53 2.25 18.81
CA GLY A 255 -6.95 3.06 19.88
C GLY A 255 -5.52 2.72 20.26
N VAL A 256 -4.83 1.87 19.48
CA VAL A 256 -3.47 1.44 19.79
C VAL A 256 -2.47 2.48 19.32
N ALA A 257 -1.77 3.11 20.27
CA ALA A 257 -0.77 4.11 19.97
C ALA A 257 0.56 3.49 19.52
N GLY A 258 1.06 3.90 18.34
CA GLY A 258 2.45 3.70 17.94
C GLY A 258 3.38 4.75 18.57
N ASP A 259 4.68 4.51 18.53
CA ASP A 259 5.70 5.51 18.91
C ASP A 259 6.05 6.41 17.74
N LEU A 260 6.03 5.83 16.54
CA LEU A 260 6.19 6.53 15.27
C LEU A 260 5.08 6.10 14.31
N TYR A 261 4.73 7.03 13.43
CA TYR A 261 3.75 6.85 12.36
C TYR A 261 4.33 7.25 11.03
N THR A 262 3.92 6.58 9.96
CA THR A 262 4.17 7.03 8.58
C THR A 262 2.85 7.24 7.86
N PHE A 263 2.72 8.35 7.13
CA PHE A 263 1.54 8.73 6.38
C PHE A 263 1.90 9.02 4.93
N GLY A 264 0.95 8.82 4.04
CA GLY A 264 1.07 9.13 2.62
C GLY A 264 -0.29 9.09 1.95
N LYS A 265 -0.31 8.82 0.66
CA LYS A 265 -1.55 8.57 -0.10
C LYS A 265 -2.66 9.61 0.17
N VAL A 266 -3.66 9.31 1.02
CA VAL A 266 -4.80 10.21 1.28
C VAL A 266 -4.37 11.59 1.77
N MET A 267 -3.36 11.66 2.65
CA MET A 267 -2.89 12.94 3.18
C MET A 267 -2.32 13.89 2.12
N SER A 268 -2.02 13.40 0.94
CA SER A 268 -1.44 14.17 -0.15
C SER A 268 -2.45 14.67 -1.18
N GLY A 269 -3.68 14.18 -1.13
CA GLY A 269 -4.73 14.55 -2.08
C GLY A 269 -4.43 14.14 -3.54
N GLY A 270 -3.54 13.16 -3.75
CA GLY A 270 -3.14 12.65 -5.05
C GLY A 270 -1.84 13.24 -5.61
N LEU A 271 -1.17 14.15 -4.89
CA LEU A 271 0.14 14.69 -5.25
C LEU A 271 1.25 14.02 -4.42
N PRO A 272 2.54 14.10 -4.84
CA PRO A 272 3.65 13.52 -4.10
C PRO A 272 3.89 14.22 -2.75
N ALA A 273 3.33 13.68 -1.68
CA ALA A 273 3.62 14.06 -0.30
C ALA A 273 3.38 12.89 0.65
N ALA A 274 4.13 12.86 1.71
CA ALA A 274 4.01 11.94 2.82
C ALA A 274 4.52 12.62 4.10
N ALA A 275 4.43 11.92 5.24
CA ALA A 275 4.95 12.40 6.50
C ALA A 275 5.36 11.23 7.39
N PHE A 276 6.25 11.48 8.33
CA PHE A 276 6.46 10.64 9.49
C PHE A 276 6.43 11.51 10.75
N GLY A 277 5.96 10.97 11.85
CA GLY A 277 5.79 11.71 13.09
C GLY A 277 5.61 10.79 14.28
N GLY A 278 5.56 11.39 15.47
CA GLY A 278 5.38 10.68 16.74
C GLY A 278 5.42 11.67 17.90
N SER A 279 5.79 11.18 19.10
CA SER A 279 5.93 12.05 20.25
C SER A 279 7.01 13.13 20.05
N ALA A 280 6.84 14.29 20.67
CA ALA A 280 7.83 15.37 20.62
C ALA A 280 9.20 14.91 21.11
N GLU A 281 9.26 14.02 22.10
CA GLU A 281 10.50 13.44 22.60
C GLU A 281 11.28 12.72 21.51
N VAL A 282 10.67 11.78 20.80
CA VAL A 282 11.33 11.02 19.72
C VAL A 282 11.66 11.95 18.55
N MET A 283 10.74 12.82 18.16
CA MET A 283 10.94 13.74 17.03
C MET A 283 12.01 14.79 17.29
N SER A 284 12.31 15.13 18.57
CA SER A 284 13.38 16.05 18.93
C SER A 284 14.79 15.57 18.56
N LEU A 285 14.95 14.26 18.30
CA LEU A 285 16.21 13.70 17.84
C LEU A 285 16.47 13.97 16.34
N LEU A 286 15.47 14.46 15.61
CA LEU A 286 15.60 14.75 14.19
C LEU A 286 16.27 16.11 13.96
N ALA A 287 17.23 16.19 13.02
CA ALA A 287 17.87 17.45 12.64
C ALA A 287 16.84 18.50 12.15
N PRO A 288 16.96 19.80 12.48
CA PRO A 288 18.09 20.43 13.18
C PRO A 288 18.00 20.40 14.72
N ALA A 289 16.92 19.85 15.30
CA ALA A 289 16.76 19.80 16.75
C ALA A 289 17.71 18.75 17.39
N GLY A 290 17.97 17.64 16.71
CA GLY A 290 18.82 16.54 17.14
C GLY A 290 19.79 16.07 16.06
N PRO A 291 20.51 14.96 16.31
CA PRO A 291 21.59 14.51 15.43
C PRO A 291 21.13 13.64 14.24
N VAL A 292 19.89 13.15 14.22
CA VAL A 292 19.41 12.23 13.17
C VAL A 292 19.07 13.05 11.92
N TYR A 293 19.82 12.81 10.84
CA TYR A 293 19.69 13.60 9.62
C TYR A 293 18.57 13.12 8.70
N GLN A 294 17.79 14.07 8.19
CA GLN A 294 16.83 13.93 7.11
C GLN A 294 16.67 15.28 6.40
N ALA A 295 16.56 15.26 5.07
CA ALA A 295 16.32 16.46 4.25
C ALA A 295 15.56 16.10 2.98
N GLY A 296 14.87 17.07 2.38
CA GLY A 296 14.18 16.93 1.11
C GLY A 296 13.89 18.27 0.48
N THR A 297 14.40 18.52 -0.72
CA THR A 297 14.25 19.78 -1.45
C THR A 297 12.79 20.15 -1.70
N LEU A 298 11.94 19.17 -2.00
CA LEU A 298 10.53 19.37 -2.31
C LEU A 298 9.58 18.97 -1.17
N SER A 299 10.13 18.62 0.01
CA SER A 299 9.32 18.31 1.19
C SER A 299 8.52 19.52 1.61
N GLY A 300 7.20 19.36 1.79
CA GLY A 300 6.32 20.50 2.05
C GLY A 300 5.99 21.32 0.80
N ASN A 301 6.09 20.71 -0.40
CA ASN A 301 5.74 21.38 -1.65
C ASN A 301 4.36 22.05 -1.59
N PRO A 302 4.24 23.35 -1.95
CA PRO A 302 3.00 24.11 -1.80
C PRO A 302 1.78 23.48 -2.43
N LEU A 303 1.92 22.86 -3.62
CA LEU A 303 0.79 22.25 -4.31
C LEU A 303 0.32 20.96 -3.60
N ALA A 304 1.28 20.12 -3.19
CA ALA A 304 0.98 18.89 -2.47
C ALA A 304 0.35 19.17 -1.10
N VAL A 305 0.84 20.19 -0.39
CA VAL A 305 0.27 20.65 0.88
C VAL A 305 -1.14 21.19 0.68
N ALA A 306 -1.38 21.99 -0.37
CA ALA A 306 -2.72 22.52 -0.66
C ALA A 306 -3.72 21.42 -1.00
N ALA A 307 -3.33 20.45 -1.83
CA ALA A 307 -4.16 19.29 -2.16
C ALA A 307 -4.48 18.44 -0.92
N GLY A 308 -3.46 18.17 -0.09
CA GLY A 308 -3.62 17.42 1.15
C GLY A 308 -4.58 18.11 2.12
N LEU A 309 -4.39 19.40 2.38
CA LEU A 309 -5.28 20.20 3.23
C LEU A 309 -6.73 20.19 2.73
N ALA A 310 -6.93 20.40 1.43
CA ALA A 310 -8.26 20.37 0.83
C ALA A 310 -8.92 19.01 0.97
N THR A 311 -8.15 17.92 0.76
CA THR A 311 -8.65 16.55 0.92
C THR A 311 -9.02 16.26 2.37
N LEU A 312 -8.13 16.55 3.32
CA LEU A 312 -8.42 16.32 4.74
C LEU A 312 -9.61 17.14 5.24
N ARG A 313 -9.79 18.38 4.77
CA ARG A 313 -10.94 19.22 5.13
C ARG A 313 -12.24 18.69 4.55
N ALA A 314 -12.23 18.21 3.32
CA ALA A 314 -13.40 17.64 2.67
C ALA A 314 -13.77 16.24 3.19
N ALA A 315 -12.81 15.51 3.78
CA ALA A 315 -13.03 14.21 4.39
C ALA A 315 -13.68 14.38 5.79
N ASP A 316 -14.98 14.61 5.79
CA ASP A 316 -15.85 14.70 6.96
C ASP A 316 -16.48 13.34 7.32
N ASP A 317 -17.31 13.31 8.37
CA ASP A 317 -17.95 12.08 8.85
C ASP A 317 -18.91 11.47 7.80
N GLU A 318 -19.47 12.30 6.91
CA GLU A 318 -20.32 11.82 5.82
C GLU A 318 -19.51 11.04 4.79
N VAL A 319 -18.32 11.52 4.46
CA VAL A 319 -17.39 10.83 3.55
C VAL A 319 -17.05 9.45 4.10
N TYR A 320 -16.70 9.34 5.38
CA TYR A 320 -16.35 8.04 5.98
C TYR A 320 -17.55 7.10 6.04
N ARG A 321 -18.74 7.60 6.38
CA ARG A 321 -19.96 6.78 6.32
C ARG A 321 -20.25 6.25 4.91
N LYS A 322 -20.03 7.07 3.87
CA LYS A 322 -20.15 6.63 2.48
C LYS A 322 -19.11 5.59 2.09
N LEU A 323 -17.86 5.77 2.51
CA LEU A 323 -16.80 4.78 2.26
C LEU A 323 -17.17 3.42 2.86
N ASP A 324 -17.65 3.39 4.10
CA ASP A 324 -18.04 2.16 4.77
C ASP A 324 -19.26 1.51 4.09
N ALA A 325 -20.30 2.29 3.81
CA ALA A 325 -21.50 1.79 3.13
C ALA A 325 -21.20 1.28 1.71
N ASN A 326 -20.31 1.95 0.97
CA ASN A 326 -19.89 1.53 -0.37
C ASN A 326 -19.06 0.24 -0.32
N ALA A 327 -18.20 0.10 0.67
CA ALA A 327 -17.44 -1.12 0.88
C ALA A 327 -18.35 -2.30 1.28
N ASP A 328 -19.36 -2.07 2.14
CA ASP A 328 -20.37 -3.06 2.51
C ASP A 328 -21.18 -3.53 1.29
N ARG A 329 -21.66 -2.56 0.48
CA ARG A 329 -22.41 -2.86 -0.74
C ARG A 329 -21.58 -3.66 -1.73
N LEU A 330 -20.35 -3.23 -1.99
CA LEU A 330 -19.43 -3.92 -2.91
C LEU A 330 -19.12 -5.35 -2.44
N ALA A 331 -18.81 -5.54 -1.16
CA ALA A 331 -18.54 -6.86 -0.59
C ALA A 331 -19.75 -7.80 -0.71
N GLY A 332 -20.96 -7.29 -0.44
CA GLY A 332 -22.19 -8.05 -0.61
C GLY A 332 -22.43 -8.50 -2.05
N LEU A 333 -22.21 -7.59 -3.02
CA LEU A 333 -22.36 -7.90 -4.45
C LEU A 333 -21.34 -8.93 -4.94
N LEU A 334 -20.06 -8.80 -4.54
CA LEU A 334 -19.00 -9.76 -4.84
C LEU A 334 -19.35 -11.15 -4.29
N THR A 335 -19.71 -11.22 -3.01
CA THR A 335 -20.08 -12.46 -2.35
C THR A 335 -21.29 -13.14 -3.03
N ALA A 336 -22.32 -12.37 -3.34
CA ALA A 336 -23.53 -12.91 -4.00
C ALA A 336 -23.21 -13.50 -5.37
N ALA A 337 -22.49 -12.75 -6.22
CA ALA A 337 -22.16 -13.19 -7.58
C ALA A 337 -21.24 -14.42 -7.60
N LEU A 338 -20.23 -14.47 -6.74
CA LEU A 338 -19.29 -15.60 -6.65
C LEU A 338 -19.97 -16.84 -6.05
N SER A 339 -20.85 -16.66 -5.06
CA SER A 339 -21.66 -17.76 -4.50
C SER A 339 -22.62 -18.34 -5.54
N GLU A 340 -23.31 -17.51 -6.32
CA GLU A 340 -24.21 -17.94 -7.40
C GLU A 340 -23.46 -18.72 -8.49
N ALA A 341 -22.22 -18.32 -8.79
CA ALA A 341 -21.36 -19.02 -9.73
C ALA A 341 -20.71 -20.28 -9.17
N GLY A 342 -20.91 -20.61 -7.88
CA GLY A 342 -20.32 -21.78 -7.23
C GLY A 342 -18.81 -21.69 -7.05
N VAL A 343 -18.25 -20.49 -6.97
CA VAL A 343 -16.81 -20.26 -6.77
C VAL A 343 -16.51 -20.14 -5.29
N ALA A 344 -15.62 -20.97 -4.77
CA ALA A 344 -15.09 -20.83 -3.42
C ALA A 344 -14.35 -19.50 -3.29
N HIS A 345 -14.72 -18.66 -2.31
CA HIS A 345 -14.17 -17.32 -2.15
C HIS A 345 -14.24 -16.81 -0.72
N GLN A 346 -13.33 -15.88 -0.42
CA GLN A 346 -13.37 -15.01 0.75
C GLN A 346 -13.31 -13.56 0.26
N VAL A 347 -14.26 -12.74 0.67
CA VAL A 347 -14.18 -11.28 0.54
C VAL A 347 -13.66 -10.76 1.88
N SER A 348 -12.34 -10.64 1.99
CA SER A 348 -11.73 -10.14 3.21
C SER A 348 -11.86 -8.63 3.32
N ARG A 349 -11.84 -8.12 4.54
CA ARG A 349 -12.00 -6.70 4.82
C ARG A 349 -11.02 -6.20 5.88
N ALA A 350 -10.51 -5.00 5.64
CA ALA A 350 -9.83 -4.19 6.63
C ALA A 350 -10.49 -2.80 6.62
N ALA A 351 -11.50 -2.61 7.45
CA ALA A 351 -12.43 -1.47 7.43
C ALA A 351 -13.10 -1.30 6.05
N ASN A 352 -12.88 -0.17 5.35
CA ASN A 352 -13.42 0.08 4.01
C ASN A 352 -12.46 -0.29 2.85
N MET A 353 -11.43 -1.06 3.13
CA MET A 353 -10.61 -1.75 2.14
C MET A 353 -11.07 -3.21 2.06
N LEU A 354 -11.02 -3.81 0.89
CA LEU A 354 -11.43 -5.20 0.71
C LEU A 354 -10.57 -5.92 -0.32
N SER A 355 -10.58 -7.25 -0.32
CA SER A 355 -9.95 -8.08 -1.34
C SER A 355 -10.76 -9.34 -1.59
N VAL A 356 -10.64 -9.88 -2.80
CA VAL A 356 -11.27 -11.13 -3.19
C VAL A 356 -10.21 -12.21 -3.28
N PHE A 357 -10.34 -13.24 -2.45
CA PHE A 357 -9.52 -14.43 -2.52
C PHE A 357 -10.36 -15.63 -2.95
N PHE A 358 -9.87 -16.41 -3.89
CA PHE A 358 -10.51 -17.64 -4.34
C PHE A 358 -10.06 -18.81 -3.45
N THR A 359 -10.70 -18.94 -2.30
CA THR A 359 -10.40 -19.98 -1.29
C THR A 359 -11.61 -20.21 -0.38
N GLU A 360 -11.69 -21.36 0.24
CA GLU A 360 -12.72 -21.67 1.26
C GLU A 360 -12.33 -21.16 2.65
N THR A 361 -11.02 -21.03 2.92
CA THR A 361 -10.49 -20.69 4.24
C THR A 361 -10.24 -19.19 4.39
N PRO A 362 -10.45 -18.64 5.61
CA PRO A 362 -10.08 -17.24 5.87
C PRO A 362 -8.61 -16.95 5.59
N VAL A 363 -8.33 -15.76 5.02
CA VAL A 363 -6.97 -15.30 4.75
C VAL A 363 -6.57 -14.35 5.88
N THR A 364 -5.63 -14.80 6.71
CA THR A 364 -5.17 -14.07 7.91
C THR A 364 -3.71 -13.65 7.86
N ASP A 365 -2.98 -14.14 6.86
CA ASP A 365 -1.56 -13.88 6.63
C ASP A 365 -1.17 -14.07 5.16
N PHE A 366 0.11 -13.87 4.85
CA PHE A 366 0.60 -13.94 3.49
C PHE A 366 0.63 -15.38 2.94
N ASP A 367 0.87 -16.39 3.78
CA ASP A 367 0.90 -17.77 3.34
C ASP A 367 -0.51 -18.24 2.98
N ALA A 368 -1.51 -17.86 3.76
CA ALA A 368 -2.92 -18.10 3.43
C ALA A 368 -3.33 -17.39 2.12
N ALA A 369 -2.86 -16.14 1.90
CA ALA A 369 -3.09 -15.42 0.66
C ALA A 369 -2.49 -16.15 -0.55
N LYS A 370 -1.24 -16.62 -0.45
CA LYS A 370 -0.54 -17.38 -1.51
C LYS A 370 -1.20 -18.72 -1.82
N ALA A 371 -1.81 -19.36 -0.82
CA ALA A 371 -2.50 -20.62 -0.98
C ALA A 371 -3.84 -20.50 -1.72
N SER A 372 -4.34 -19.28 -1.96
CA SER A 372 -5.56 -19.05 -2.73
C SER A 372 -5.39 -19.38 -4.22
N GLN A 373 -6.48 -19.68 -4.90
CA GLN A 373 -6.49 -20.05 -6.33
C GLN A 373 -6.33 -18.80 -7.22
N THR A 374 -5.15 -18.15 -7.14
CA THR A 374 -4.86 -16.87 -7.82
C THR A 374 -4.99 -16.95 -9.33
N TRP A 375 -4.88 -18.15 -9.91
CA TRP A 375 -5.06 -18.42 -11.34
C TRP A 375 -6.48 -18.12 -11.87
N ARG A 376 -7.48 -18.00 -10.99
CA ARG A 376 -8.84 -17.56 -11.37
C ARG A 376 -8.92 -16.04 -11.60
N PHE A 377 -8.02 -15.29 -10.98
CA PHE A 377 -8.10 -13.84 -10.94
C PHE A 377 -7.96 -13.17 -12.32
N PRO A 378 -7.07 -13.59 -13.24
CA PRO A 378 -6.96 -12.95 -14.56
C PRO A 378 -8.27 -12.98 -15.36
N ALA A 379 -8.98 -14.09 -15.38
CA ALA A 379 -10.26 -14.21 -16.09
C ALA A 379 -11.35 -13.33 -15.44
N PHE A 380 -11.38 -13.28 -14.11
CA PHE A 380 -12.27 -12.41 -13.34
C PHE A 380 -11.98 -10.92 -13.62
N PHE A 381 -10.71 -10.55 -13.56
CA PHE A 381 -10.21 -9.18 -13.79
C PHE A 381 -10.58 -8.68 -15.19
N HIS A 382 -10.21 -9.41 -16.24
CA HIS A 382 -10.45 -8.98 -17.61
C HIS A 382 -11.94 -8.86 -17.93
N THR A 383 -12.77 -9.79 -17.41
CA THR A 383 -14.22 -9.70 -17.61
C THR A 383 -14.82 -8.46 -16.95
N LEU A 384 -14.35 -8.08 -15.76
CA LEU A 384 -14.74 -6.82 -15.10
C LEU A 384 -14.26 -5.62 -15.91
N LEU A 385 -13.00 -5.62 -16.34
CA LEU A 385 -12.40 -4.52 -17.09
C LEU A 385 -13.14 -4.27 -18.41
N ASP A 386 -13.45 -5.32 -19.15
CA ASP A 386 -14.17 -5.24 -20.43
C ASP A 386 -15.63 -4.79 -20.25
N ALA A 387 -16.20 -5.02 -19.06
CA ALA A 387 -17.53 -4.55 -18.67
C ALA A 387 -17.54 -3.14 -18.03
N GLY A 388 -16.42 -2.40 -18.03
CA GLY A 388 -16.33 -1.03 -17.52
C GLY A 388 -16.10 -0.94 -16.01
N VAL A 389 -15.54 -1.96 -15.38
CA VAL A 389 -15.11 -1.92 -13.97
C VAL A 389 -13.61 -2.16 -13.90
N TYR A 390 -12.87 -1.25 -13.26
CA TYR A 390 -11.41 -1.30 -13.15
C TYR A 390 -10.98 -1.73 -11.73
N PRO A 391 -10.83 -3.04 -11.47
CA PRO A 391 -10.28 -3.53 -10.21
C PRO A 391 -8.74 -3.48 -10.23
N PRO A 392 -8.05 -3.67 -9.09
CA PRO A 392 -6.60 -3.81 -9.06
C PRO A 392 -6.14 -5.02 -9.92
N PRO A 393 -5.04 -4.87 -10.70
CA PRO A 393 -4.56 -5.92 -11.61
C PRO A 393 -3.69 -6.97 -10.90
N SER A 394 -4.08 -7.42 -9.71
CA SER A 394 -3.43 -8.50 -8.97
C SER A 394 -4.36 -9.05 -7.88
N ALA A 395 -4.32 -10.35 -7.67
CA ALA A 395 -5.08 -11.02 -6.61
C ALA A 395 -4.62 -10.64 -5.19
N TYR A 396 -3.41 -10.08 -5.06
CA TYR A 396 -2.84 -9.69 -3.77
C TYR A 396 -3.04 -8.21 -3.42
N GLU A 397 -3.79 -7.47 -4.23
CA GLU A 397 -4.02 -6.06 -3.98
C GLU A 397 -5.33 -5.81 -3.23
N ALA A 398 -5.33 -4.76 -2.42
CA ALA A 398 -6.56 -4.25 -1.84
C ALA A 398 -7.38 -3.50 -2.90
N TRP A 399 -8.69 -3.68 -2.85
CA TRP A 399 -9.68 -2.92 -3.62
C TRP A 399 -10.13 -1.73 -2.79
N PHE A 400 -10.33 -0.62 -3.47
CA PHE A 400 -10.66 0.63 -2.82
C PHE A 400 -11.97 1.20 -3.35
N VAL A 401 -12.77 1.71 -2.44
CA VAL A 401 -13.97 2.48 -2.76
C VAL A 401 -13.72 3.97 -2.55
N SER A 402 -14.43 4.82 -3.28
CA SER A 402 -14.49 6.26 -3.02
C SER A 402 -15.89 6.67 -2.51
N ALA A 403 -15.95 7.80 -1.84
CA ALA A 403 -17.26 8.38 -1.44
C ALA A 403 -18.05 8.93 -2.64
N ALA A 404 -17.43 8.96 -3.82
CA ALA A 404 -18.06 9.38 -5.07
C ALA A 404 -18.84 8.27 -5.78
N LEU A 405 -18.70 6.99 -5.37
CA LEU A 405 -19.50 5.90 -5.92
C LEU A 405 -21.01 6.22 -5.72
N ASP A 406 -21.76 6.14 -6.80
CA ASP A 406 -23.17 6.43 -6.91
C ASP A 406 -23.96 5.25 -7.48
N ASP A 407 -25.27 5.41 -7.67
CA ASP A 407 -26.12 4.34 -8.18
C ASP A 407 -25.75 3.92 -9.61
N ASP A 408 -25.27 4.83 -10.46
CA ASP A 408 -24.84 4.51 -11.83
C ASP A 408 -23.56 3.65 -11.83
N SER A 409 -22.61 3.99 -10.98
CA SER A 409 -21.38 3.21 -10.80
C SER A 409 -21.67 1.82 -10.23
N PHE A 410 -22.55 1.73 -9.24
CA PHE A 410 -22.98 0.44 -8.70
C PHE A 410 -23.80 -0.39 -9.71
N ALA A 411 -24.67 0.23 -10.52
CA ALA A 411 -25.39 -0.48 -11.58
C ALA A 411 -24.41 -1.11 -12.61
N THR A 412 -23.31 -0.41 -12.92
CA THR A 412 -22.26 -0.95 -13.79
C THR A 412 -21.55 -2.15 -13.14
N ILE A 413 -21.21 -2.05 -11.84
CA ILE A 413 -20.61 -3.15 -11.10
C ILE A 413 -21.55 -4.36 -11.04
N GLU A 414 -22.80 -4.14 -10.67
CA GLU A 414 -23.85 -5.17 -10.57
C GLU A 414 -24.05 -5.93 -11.90
N ALA A 415 -24.06 -5.20 -13.01
CA ALA A 415 -24.18 -5.78 -14.33
C ALA A 415 -22.96 -6.63 -14.75
N ALA A 416 -21.75 -6.25 -14.33
CA ALA A 416 -20.50 -6.91 -14.70
C ALA A 416 -20.24 -8.20 -13.91
N LEU A 417 -20.60 -8.24 -12.63
CA LEU A 417 -20.22 -9.28 -11.67
C LEU A 417 -20.66 -10.68 -12.05
N PRO A 418 -21.91 -10.96 -12.54
CA PRO A 418 -22.32 -12.32 -12.88
C PRO A 418 -21.47 -12.95 -13.98
N SER A 419 -21.04 -12.19 -14.96
CA SER A 419 -20.18 -12.67 -16.05
C SER A 419 -18.75 -12.88 -15.56
N ALA A 420 -18.22 -11.98 -14.74
CA ALA A 420 -16.90 -12.11 -14.15
C ALA A 420 -16.82 -13.35 -13.21
N ALA A 421 -17.83 -13.56 -12.38
CA ALA A 421 -17.90 -14.73 -11.50
C ALA A 421 -17.93 -16.05 -12.30
N ARG A 422 -18.70 -16.13 -13.39
CA ARG A 422 -18.68 -17.29 -14.31
C ARG A 422 -17.32 -17.47 -14.98
N ALA A 423 -16.64 -16.40 -15.36
CA ALA A 423 -15.30 -16.49 -15.93
C ALA A 423 -14.30 -17.05 -14.91
N ALA A 424 -14.36 -16.61 -13.64
CA ALA A 424 -13.58 -17.21 -12.57
C ALA A 424 -13.90 -18.67 -12.33
N ALA A 425 -15.19 -19.07 -12.40
CA ALA A 425 -15.62 -20.46 -12.25
C ALA A 425 -15.05 -21.36 -13.35
N SER A 426 -15.02 -20.86 -14.58
CA SER A 426 -14.56 -21.59 -15.77
C SER A 426 -13.05 -21.59 -15.98
N ALA A 427 -12.31 -20.76 -15.23
CA ALA A 427 -10.85 -20.72 -15.31
C ALA A 427 -10.27 -22.07 -14.88
N THR A 428 -9.15 -22.45 -15.47
CA THR A 428 -8.44 -23.70 -15.18
C THR A 428 -7.08 -23.40 -14.60
N GLU A 429 -6.65 -24.21 -13.63
CA GLU A 429 -5.31 -24.11 -13.09
C GLU A 429 -4.27 -24.37 -14.19
N PRO A 430 -3.27 -23.47 -14.34
CA PRO A 430 -2.18 -23.72 -15.27
C PRO A 430 -1.47 -25.02 -14.94
N ALA A 431 -1.11 -25.80 -15.98
CA ALA A 431 -0.25 -26.96 -15.76
C ALA A 431 1.05 -26.50 -15.10
N THR A 432 1.40 -27.10 -13.96
CA THR A 432 2.69 -26.86 -13.33
C THR A 432 3.79 -27.28 -14.28
N GLU A 433 4.54 -26.33 -14.87
CA GLU A 433 5.81 -26.66 -15.53
C GLU A 433 6.72 -27.30 -14.47
N PRO A 434 7.36 -28.46 -14.75
CA PRO A 434 8.33 -29.02 -13.82
C PRO A 434 9.42 -27.96 -13.60
N ALA A 435 9.71 -27.70 -12.32
CA ALA A 435 10.75 -26.77 -11.92
C ALA A 435 12.03 -27.09 -12.72
N THR A 436 12.46 -26.18 -13.58
CA THR A 436 13.76 -26.27 -14.24
C THR A 436 14.82 -26.17 -13.16
N ASP A 437 15.63 -27.23 -13.02
CA ASP A 437 16.69 -27.29 -12.04
C ASP A 437 17.69 -26.15 -12.33
N PRO A 438 17.90 -25.21 -11.38
CA PRO A 438 18.80 -24.07 -11.60
C PRO A 438 20.25 -24.48 -11.90
N ALA A 439 20.61 -25.75 -11.72
CA ALA A 439 21.89 -26.29 -12.10
C ALA A 439 22.11 -26.42 -13.63
N THR A 440 21.03 -26.38 -14.43
CA THR A 440 21.14 -26.57 -15.89
C THR A 440 21.38 -25.24 -16.62
N GLU A 441 21.02 -24.08 -16.04
CA GLU A 441 21.28 -22.77 -16.65
C GLU A 441 22.73 -22.27 -16.46
N GLN A 442 23.44 -22.74 -15.43
CA GLN A 442 24.84 -22.34 -15.22
C GLN A 442 25.83 -23.04 -16.14
N GLN A 443 25.46 -24.13 -16.79
CA GLN A 443 26.37 -24.85 -17.75
C GLN A 443 26.29 -24.30 -19.18
N ALA A 444 25.36 -23.43 -19.51
CA ALA A 444 25.24 -22.85 -20.85
C ALA A 444 25.96 -21.50 -21.01
N ALA A 445 26.55 -20.94 -19.95
CA ALA A 445 27.17 -19.62 -19.93
C ALA A 445 28.71 -19.65 -19.82
N ASP A 446 29.36 -20.78 -20.00
CA ASP A 446 30.82 -20.86 -20.00
C ASP A 446 31.32 -20.69 -21.45
N PRO A 447 31.90 -19.53 -21.84
CA PRO A 447 32.50 -19.38 -23.16
C PRO A 447 33.82 -20.21 -23.19
N ALA A 448 33.89 -21.13 -24.14
CA ALA A 448 35.07 -21.93 -24.43
C ALA A 448 36.34 -21.05 -24.47
N GLU A 449 37.31 -21.37 -23.64
CA GLU A 449 38.68 -20.87 -23.76
C GLU A 449 39.22 -21.23 -25.14
N GLU A 450 39.58 -20.23 -25.96
CA GLU A 450 40.44 -20.46 -27.13
C GLU A 450 41.86 -20.73 -26.67
N PRO A 451 42.54 -21.78 -27.21
CA PRO A 451 43.95 -22.03 -26.93
C PRO A 451 44.85 -21.09 -27.74
N ALA A 452 45.95 -20.70 -27.11
CA ALA A 452 47.01 -19.77 -27.50
C ALA A 452 47.57 -19.88 -28.93
#